data_9b1bb6c4145635f0ce56f87fdf5014b7
#
_entry.id   9b1bb6c4145635f0ce56f87fdf5014b7
#
_cell.length_a   1.000
_cell.length_b   1.000
_cell.length_c   1.000
_cell.angle_alpha   90.00
_cell.angle_beta   90.00
_cell.angle_gamma   90.00
#
_symmetry.space_group_name_H-M   'P 1'
#
loop_
_entity.id
_entity.type
_entity.pdbx_description
1 polymer ?
#
loop_
_entity_poly.entity_id
_entity_poly.type
_entity_poly.pdbx_seq_one_letter_code
_entity_poly.pdbx_strand_id
1 'polypeptide(L)'
;MNNRKLLIFASFLLLAGCTTDPDTDNNAGGGTSAQTPSAKIVNTSADAAAETLLVYFNDRAVETIESTAAATRTAATRSGVASVDDVLSRLEIVSLERLFTYDARSEEQTRAAGLHKWYILTFGQGADLEKAARELAGVAEVSRIQFDTKLQKASVGNPMPFRIDETGTTRADFSGSGFNDPGLPNQWHYSNNGDKMFAATTAAGADINVPEAWKLTGGSPSIIVAIVDEGVKYTHPDLADNMWVNPDGSGVPGYNFATNSTKLTWSVSHYDNKGKYDGDSGHGTHVAGTVAAVNNNGKGVRGVAGGTGSNDGVKLMS
;
A
#
# COMPACT_ATOMS: atom_id res chain seq x y z
N MET A 1 -17.84 -16.55 18.21
CA MET A 1 -16.48 -16.01 18.04
C MET A 1 -16.15 -16.13 16.57
N ASN A 2 -16.31 -15.03 15.81
CA ASN A 2 -16.11 -15.03 14.35
C ASN A 2 -14.73 -14.46 14.04
N ASN A 3 -13.83 -15.31 13.59
CA ASN A 3 -12.53 -14.89 13.03
C ASN A 3 -12.75 -14.17 11.68
N ARG A 4 -12.84 -12.86 11.72
CA ARG A 4 -12.77 -12.02 10.50
C ARG A 4 -11.31 -11.96 10.06
N LYS A 5 -11.00 -12.55 8.92
CA LYS A 5 -9.68 -12.43 8.29
C LYS A 5 -9.62 -11.08 7.57
N LEU A 6 -8.83 -10.15 8.09
CA LEU A 6 -8.47 -8.91 7.43
C LEU A 6 -7.37 -9.24 6.41
N LEU A 7 -7.67 -9.15 5.11
CA LEU A 7 -6.68 -9.22 4.05
C LEU A 7 -6.29 -7.79 3.69
N ILE A 8 -5.11 -7.39 4.13
CA ILE A 8 -4.50 -6.12 3.72
C ILE A 8 -3.68 -6.40 2.46
N PHE A 9 -4.20 -5.98 1.30
CA PHE A 9 -3.39 -5.87 0.09
C PHE A 9 -2.64 -4.54 0.11
N ALA A 10 -1.45 -4.55 0.69
CA ALA A 10 -0.48 -3.51 0.40
C ALA A 10 0.05 -3.79 -1.01
N SER A 11 -0.17 -2.87 -1.95
CA SER A 11 0.48 -2.91 -3.25
C SER A 11 1.97 -2.62 -3.08
N PHE A 12 2.69 -3.57 -2.52
CA PHE A 12 4.13 -3.62 -2.65
C PHE A 12 4.44 -4.12 -4.06
N LEU A 13 5.04 -3.27 -4.85
CA LEU A 13 5.73 -3.70 -6.07
C LEU A 13 6.88 -4.61 -5.62
N LEU A 14 6.60 -5.90 -5.49
CA LEU A 14 7.62 -6.93 -5.31
C LEU A 14 8.38 -7.04 -6.63
N LEU A 15 9.51 -6.35 -6.71
CA LEU A 15 10.60 -6.82 -7.55
C LEU A 15 10.96 -8.22 -7.01
N ALA A 16 10.64 -9.24 -7.79
CA ALA A 16 10.93 -10.62 -7.47
C ALA A 16 12.45 -10.83 -7.38
N GLY A 17 12.97 -10.68 -6.18
CA GLY A 17 14.19 -11.29 -5.77
C GLY A 17 13.81 -12.30 -4.69
N CYS A 18 13.91 -13.58 -5.00
CA CYS A 18 13.86 -14.63 -3.98
C CYS A 18 14.96 -14.35 -2.96
N THR A 19 14.62 -13.73 -1.85
CA THR A 19 15.46 -13.74 -0.66
C THR A 19 14.65 -14.41 0.43
N THR A 20 15.03 -15.61 0.78
CA THR A 20 14.61 -16.30 2.00
C THR A 20 14.81 -15.36 3.18
N ASP A 21 13.80 -15.28 4.04
CA ASP A 21 13.89 -14.57 5.31
C ASP A 21 15.05 -15.14 6.12
N PRO A 22 16.06 -14.35 6.51
CA PRO A 22 17.22 -14.89 7.22
C PRO A 22 16.90 -15.44 8.62
N ASP A 23 15.70 -15.20 9.14
CA ASP A 23 15.30 -15.67 10.47
C ASP A 23 14.49 -16.99 10.45
N THR A 24 14.26 -17.62 9.27
CA THR A 24 13.52 -18.90 9.17
C THR A 24 14.39 -20.14 9.04
N ASP A 25 15.71 -20.02 9.15
CA ASP A 25 16.58 -21.21 9.17
C ASP A 25 16.51 -21.95 10.52
N ASN A 26 15.46 -22.73 10.70
CA ASN A 26 15.48 -23.88 11.59
C ASN A 26 16.25 -25.00 10.88
N ASN A 27 17.57 -24.91 10.87
CA ASN A 27 18.38 -26.07 10.59
C ASN A 27 19.54 -26.17 11.61
N ALA A 28 19.50 -27.22 12.38
CA ALA A 28 20.57 -27.63 13.27
C ALA A 28 21.81 -27.99 12.47
N GLY A 29 22.82 -27.12 12.49
CA GLY A 29 24.12 -27.44 11.89
C GLY A 29 24.97 -26.19 11.61
N GLY A 30 25.68 -25.71 12.63
CA GLY A 30 26.98 -25.05 12.62
C GLY A 30 27.32 -24.00 11.56
N GLY A 31 27.36 -22.73 11.98
CA GLY A 31 28.06 -21.66 11.29
C GLY A 31 27.19 -20.48 10.92
N THR A 32 26.99 -19.54 11.84
CA THR A 32 26.47 -18.19 11.53
C THR A 32 27.50 -17.47 10.65
N SER A 33 27.31 -17.49 9.32
CA SER A 33 28.04 -16.58 8.44
C SER A 33 27.51 -15.18 8.69
N ALA A 34 28.27 -14.34 9.38
CA ALA A 34 27.95 -12.94 9.55
C ALA A 34 27.74 -12.31 8.16
N GLN A 35 26.57 -11.74 7.92
CA GLN A 35 26.29 -11.02 6.66
C GLN A 35 27.33 -9.91 6.50
N THR A 36 27.83 -9.74 5.29
CA THR A 36 28.71 -8.60 5.01
C THR A 36 27.96 -7.30 5.23
N PRO A 37 28.58 -6.23 5.76
CA PRO A 37 27.89 -4.96 6.00
C PRO A 37 27.10 -4.43 4.80
N SER A 38 27.62 -4.57 3.58
CA SER A 38 26.95 -4.15 2.35
C SER A 38 25.67 -4.96 2.04
N ALA A 39 25.59 -6.21 2.47
CA ALA A 39 24.40 -7.03 2.26
C ALA A 39 23.20 -6.61 3.14
N LYS A 40 23.44 -5.83 4.18
CA LYS A 40 22.37 -5.30 5.04
C LYS A 40 21.67 -4.09 4.44
N ILE A 41 22.26 -3.40 3.46
CA ILE A 41 21.66 -2.24 2.78
C ILE A 41 20.85 -2.75 1.59
N VAL A 42 19.51 -2.65 1.65
CA VAL A 42 18.60 -3.35 0.72
C VAL A 42 18.17 -2.51 -0.50
N ASN A 43 18.45 -1.21 -0.52
CA ASN A 43 18.15 -0.32 -1.65
C ASN A 43 19.20 0.77 -1.81
N THR A 44 19.02 1.65 -2.78
CA THR A 44 19.97 2.73 -3.10
C THR A 44 19.47 4.08 -2.60
N SER A 45 20.40 5.03 -2.45
CA SER A 45 20.11 6.41 -2.03
C SER A 45 19.58 7.32 -3.15
N ALA A 46 19.47 6.81 -4.39
CA ALA A 46 19.18 7.66 -5.57
C ALA A 46 17.90 8.49 -5.45
N ASP A 47 16.86 7.94 -4.80
CA ASP A 47 15.57 8.61 -4.57
C ASP A 47 15.28 8.75 -3.07
N ALA A 48 16.30 8.77 -2.23
CA ALA A 48 16.14 8.85 -0.79
C ALA A 48 15.41 10.14 -0.38
N ALA A 49 14.49 9.99 0.55
CA ALA A 49 13.98 11.13 1.32
C ALA A 49 15.13 11.71 2.12
N ALA A 50 15.21 13.04 2.18
CA ALA A 50 16.24 13.69 2.98
C ALA A 50 16.06 13.34 4.46
N GLU A 51 17.18 13.13 5.14
CA GLU A 51 17.24 13.11 6.61
C GLU A 51 16.67 11.84 7.27
N THR A 52 16.29 10.78 6.53
CA THR A 52 15.73 9.56 7.14
C THR A 52 16.35 8.27 6.64
N LEU A 53 16.55 7.31 7.57
CA LEU A 53 16.87 5.91 7.27
C LEU A 53 15.91 5.00 8.03
N LEU A 54 15.52 3.90 7.40
CA LEU A 54 14.78 2.82 8.05
C LEU A 54 15.76 1.72 8.46
N VAL A 55 15.70 1.30 9.71
CA VAL A 55 16.62 0.31 10.28
C VAL A 55 15.83 -0.82 10.93
N TYR A 56 16.17 -2.04 10.57
CA TYR A 56 15.63 -3.25 11.18
C TYR A 56 16.64 -3.83 12.17
N PHE A 57 16.25 -3.86 13.43
CA PHE A 57 17.07 -4.39 14.50
C PHE A 57 16.75 -5.86 14.80
N ASN A 58 17.71 -6.59 15.38
CA ASN A 58 17.47 -7.92 15.90
C ASN A 58 16.65 -7.89 17.20
N ASP A 59 16.12 -9.03 17.63
CA ASP A 59 15.22 -9.12 18.78
C ASP A 59 15.85 -8.58 20.07
N ARG A 60 17.10 -8.91 20.33
CA ARG A 60 17.81 -8.47 21.53
C ARG A 60 17.94 -6.95 21.61
N ALA A 61 18.22 -6.30 20.48
CA ALA A 61 18.30 -4.84 20.43
C ALA A 61 16.92 -4.21 20.66
N VAL A 62 15.87 -4.76 20.02
CA VAL A 62 14.49 -4.27 20.16
C VAL A 62 14.02 -4.31 21.62
N GLU A 63 14.24 -5.42 22.32
CA GLU A 63 13.90 -5.55 23.75
C GLU A 63 14.57 -4.43 24.59
N THR A 64 15.83 -4.13 24.30
CA THR A 64 16.58 -3.06 24.99
C THR A 64 16.05 -1.68 24.63
N ILE A 65 15.80 -1.41 23.34
CA ILE A 65 15.26 -0.13 22.85
C ILE A 65 13.88 0.13 23.47
N GLU A 66 12.98 -0.84 23.45
CA GLU A 66 11.64 -0.70 24.01
C GLU A 66 11.66 -0.44 25.52
N SER A 67 12.53 -1.12 26.26
CA SER A 67 12.69 -0.89 27.71
C SER A 67 13.25 0.51 28.01
N THR A 68 14.16 1.00 27.19
CA THR A 68 14.76 2.35 27.32
C THR A 68 13.75 3.42 26.97
N ALA A 69 13.00 3.28 25.89
CA ALA A 69 11.95 4.20 25.47
C ALA A 69 10.81 4.29 26.49
N ALA A 70 10.42 3.18 27.10
CA ALA A 70 9.40 3.17 28.17
C ALA A 70 9.84 3.99 29.40
N ALA A 71 11.15 4.07 29.66
CA ALA A 71 11.69 4.84 30.78
C ALA A 71 11.77 6.36 30.51
N THR A 72 11.89 6.79 29.24
CA THR A 72 12.26 8.18 28.91
C THR A 72 11.11 9.08 28.44
N ARG A 73 9.98 8.56 28.02
CA ARG A 73 8.77 9.30 27.55
C ARG A 73 9.00 10.41 26.51
N THR A 74 10.17 10.51 25.90
CA THR A 74 10.53 11.51 24.89
C THR A 74 11.10 10.80 23.66
N ALA A 75 11.10 11.47 22.49
CA ALA A 75 11.80 10.97 21.31
C ALA A 75 13.23 10.57 21.69
N ALA A 76 13.53 9.29 21.55
CA ALA A 76 14.80 8.77 21.99
C ALA A 76 15.89 9.12 20.96
N THR A 77 17.01 9.65 21.43
CA THR A 77 18.25 9.78 20.65
C THR A 77 19.22 8.63 20.97
N ARG A 78 18.82 7.72 21.86
CA ARG A 78 19.60 6.55 22.30
C ARG A 78 18.74 5.30 22.27
N SER A 79 19.36 4.20 21.88
CA SER A 79 18.76 2.87 21.85
C SER A 79 18.85 2.13 23.19
N GLY A 80 19.81 2.49 24.05
CA GLY A 80 20.20 1.74 25.22
C GLY A 80 21.16 0.58 24.93
N VAL A 81 21.47 0.35 23.65
CA VAL A 81 22.45 -0.65 23.19
C VAL A 81 23.76 0.06 22.89
N ALA A 82 24.81 -0.22 23.64
CA ALA A 82 26.06 0.54 23.60
C ALA A 82 26.70 0.62 22.19
N SER A 83 26.73 -0.48 21.45
CA SER A 83 27.26 -0.56 20.08
C SER A 83 26.46 0.30 19.08
N VAL A 84 25.15 0.36 19.25
CA VAL A 84 24.25 1.20 18.46
C VAL A 84 24.42 2.67 18.86
N ASP A 85 24.37 2.97 20.16
CA ASP A 85 24.46 4.34 20.70
C ASP A 85 25.78 5.03 20.34
N ASP A 86 26.85 4.26 20.25
CA ASP A 86 28.17 4.74 19.80
C ASP A 86 28.11 5.27 18.36
N VAL A 87 27.42 4.56 17.48
CA VAL A 87 27.22 4.99 16.09
C VAL A 87 26.21 6.15 16.02
N LEU A 88 25.08 6.06 16.72
CA LEU A 88 24.06 7.10 16.71
C LEU A 88 24.59 8.44 17.22
N SER A 89 25.47 8.41 18.23
CA SER A 89 26.12 9.62 18.76
C SER A 89 27.07 10.28 17.77
N ARG A 90 27.83 9.46 16.99
CA ARG A 90 28.72 9.98 15.95
C ARG A 90 27.96 10.55 14.75
N LEU A 91 26.78 10.01 14.48
CA LEU A 91 25.93 10.40 13.36
C LEU A 91 25.00 11.58 13.73
N GLU A 92 25.02 12.02 14.97
CA GLU A 92 24.22 13.17 15.48
C GLU A 92 22.74 13.05 15.11
N ILE A 93 22.12 11.89 15.39
CA ILE A 93 20.71 11.66 15.08
C ILE A 93 19.80 12.62 15.87
N VAL A 94 18.68 12.99 15.24
CA VAL A 94 17.63 13.81 15.86
C VAL A 94 16.64 12.93 16.62
N SER A 95 16.24 11.80 16.04
CA SER A 95 15.32 10.84 16.70
C SER A 95 15.53 9.41 16.24
N LEU A 96 15.13 8.48 17.12
CA LEU A 96 14.98 7.05 16.90
C LEU A 96 13.58 6.66 17.35
N GLU A 97 12.72 6.27 16.42
CA GLU A 97 11.31 5.97 16.70
C GLU A 97 10.88 4.68 16.00
N ARG A 98 9.90 3.94 16.54
CA ARG A 98 9.30 2.82 15.83
C ARG A 98 8.63 3.31 14.55
N LEU A 99 8.94 2.67 13.42
CA LEU A 99 8.27 2.94 12.14
C LEU A 99 6.77 2.60 12.21
N PHE A 100 6.44 1.44 12.80
CA PHE A 100 5.06 1.03 13.06
C PHE A 100 4.75 1.32 14.53
N THR A 101 3.98 2.37 14.76
CA THR A 101 3.63 2.82 16.12
C THR A 101 2.86 1.75 16.89
N TYR A 102 3.06 1.71 18.20
CA TYR A 102 2.33 0.77 19.06
C TYR A 102 0.82 1.05 19.03
N ASP A 103 0.03 0.02 18.74
CA ASP A 103 -1.42 0.01 18.91
C ASP A 103 -1.81 -1.34 19.56
N ALA A 104 -2.38 -1.27 20.76
CA ALA A 104 -2.76 -2.46 21.52
C ALA A 104 -3.71 -3.41 20.78
N ARG A 105 -4.47 -2.90 19.79
CA ARG A 105 -5.42 -3.70 19.00
C ARG A 105 -4.74 -4.56 17.93
N SER A 106 -3.56 -4.16 17.48
CA SER A 106 -2.82 -4.81 16.39
C SER A 106 -1.40 -5.23 16.76
N GLU A 107 -0.97 -4.98 18.00
CA GLU A 107 0.41 -5.23 18.41
C GLU A 107 0.81 -6.71 18.28
N GLU A 108 -0.09 -7.63 18.57
CA GLU A 108 0.19 -9.07 18.39
C GLU A 108 0.51 -9.42 16.95
N GLN A 109 -0.28 -8.91 16.00
CA GLN A 109 -0.06 -9.11 14.56
C GLN A 109 1.20 -8.38 14.08
N THR A 110 1.44 -7.17 14.58
CA THR A 110 2.62 -6.37 14.29
C THR A 110 3.89 -7.11 14.73
N ARG A 111 3.87 -7.74 15.90
CA ARG A 111 4.97 -8.55 16.41
C ARG A 111 5.13 -9.87 15.63
N ALA A 112 4.04 -10.56 15.36
CA ALA A 112 4.05 -11.79 14.57
C ALA A 112 4.63 -11.60 13.17
N ALA A 113 4.40 -10.42 12.56
CA ALA A 113 4.94 -10.02 11.26
C ALA A 113 6.35 -9.42 11.34
N GLY A 114 6.97 -9.30 12.52
CA GLY A 114 8.28 -8.68 12.69
C GLY A 114 8.33 -7.16 12.46
N LEU A 115 7.18 -6.50 12.27
CA LEU A 115 7.10 -5.08 11.94
C LEU A 115 7.56 -4.18 13.10
N HIS A 116 7.42 -4.63 14.33
CA HIS A 116 7.90 -3.93 15.54
C HIS A 116 9.43 -3.73 15.58
N LYS A 117 10.18 -4.45 14.75
CA LYS A 117 11.65 -4.37 14.65
C LYS A 117 12.13 -3.24 13.74
N TRP A 118 11.23 -2.61 12.98
CA TRP A 118 11.55 -1.48 12.12
C TRP A 118 11.51 -0.16 12.87
N TYR A 119 12.58 0.61 12.73
CA TYR A 119 12.73 1.94 13.30
C TYR A 119 13.07 2.95 12.21
N ILE A 120 12.59 4.17 12.37
CA ILE A 120 12.99 5.33 11.58
C ILE A 120 14.03 6.12 12.39
N LEU A 121 15.17 6.37 11.75
CA LEU A 121 16.20 7.27 12.23
C LEU A 121 16.07 8.60 11.49
N THR A 122 15.95 9.69 12.22
CA THR A 122 15.95 11.04 11.65
C THR A 122 17.28 11.71 11.94
N PHE A 123 17.84 12.38 10.94
CA PHE A 123 19.12 13.08 10.98
C PHE A 123 18.92 14.58 10.79
N GLY A 124 19.92 15.37 11.16
CA GLY A 124 19.94 16.79 10.86
C GLY A 124 20.05 17.08 9.36
N GLN A 125 19.69 18.31 8.99
CA GLN A 125 19.72 18.76 7.60
C GLN A 125 21.13 18.61 6.99
N GLY A 126 21.21 17.99 5.80
CA GLY A 126 22.47 17.79 5.08
C GLY A 126 23.30 16.60 5.55
N ALA A 127 22.74 15.70 6.37
CA ALA A 127 23.44 14.48 6.78
C ALA A 127 23.80 13.58 5.59
N ASP A 128 24.98 12.98 5.62
CA ASP A 128 25.41 11.98 4.65
C ASP A 128 24.78 10.61 5.00
N LEU A 129 23.61 10.35 4.42
CA LEU A 129 22.84 9.13 4.66
C LEU A 129 23.57 7.86 4.19
N GLU A 130 24.41 7.95 3.14
CA GLU A 130 25.19 6.78 2.71
C GLU A 130 26.29 6.42 3.70
N LYS A 131 26.96 7.42 4.25
CA LYS A 131 27.92 7.21 5.34
C LYS A 131 27.21 6.63 6.55
N ALA A 132 26.07 7.19 6.94
CA ALA A 132 25.27 6.70 8.05
C ALA A 132 24.83 5.25 7.86
N ALA A 133 24.34 4.88 6.67
CA ALA A 133 23.96 3.51 6.35
C ALA A 133 25.16 2.54 6.44
N ARG A 134 26.35 2.94 5.94
CA ARG A 134 27.56 2.10 6.04
C ARG A 134 28.02 1.90 7.47
N GLU A 135 27.99 2.94 8.30
CA GLU A 135 28.37 2.81 9.70
C GLU A 135 27.39 1.93 10.49
N LEU A 136 26.07 2.13 10.30
CA LEU A 136 25.05 1.28 10.91
C LEU A 136 25.12 -0.16 10.44
N ALA A 137 25.46 -0.40 9.18
CA ALA A 137 25.63 -1.76 8.65
C ALA A 137 26.76 -2.53 9.34
N GLY A 138 27.75 -1.83 9.91
CA GLY A 138 28.82 -2.41 10.71
C GLY A 138 28.38 -2.90 12.08
N VAL A 139 27.20 -2.51 12.55
CA VAL A 139 26.67 -2.88 13.87
C VAL A 139 26.03 -4.25 13.82
N ALA A 140 26.36 -5.12 14.78
CA ALA A 140 25.87 -6.51 14.82
C ALA A 140 24.36 -6.60 15.06
N GLU A 141 23.81 -5.66 15.83
CA GLU A 141 22.40 -5.57 16.19
C GLU A 141 21.51 -5.08 15.04
N VAL A 142 22.09 -4.50 13.99
CA VAL A 142 21.40 -4.07 12.79
C VAL A 142 21.37 -5.21 11.79
N SER A 143 20.19 -5.64 11.38
CA SER A 143 19.98 -6.71 10.40
C SER A 143 19.72 -6.18 9.00
N ARG A 144 18.98 -5.06 8.85
CA ARG A 144 18.69 -4.43 7.56
C ARG A 144 18.66 -2.91 7.68
N ILE A 145 19.02 -2.23 6.58
CA ILE A 145 18.93 -0.79 6.43
C ILE A 145 18.28 -0.50 5.08
N GLN A 146 17.37 0.43 5.09
CA GLN A 146 16.70 0.90 3.89
C GLN A 146 16.70 2.42 3.87
N PHE A 147 17.08 3.01 2.73
CA PHE A 147 16.82 4.42 2.50
C PHE A 147 15.30 4.60 2.36
N ASP A 148 14.77 5.56 3.11
CA ASP A 148 13.39 5.97 2.93
C ASP A 148 13.28 6.68 1.58
N THR A 149 12.41 6.19 0.70
CA THR A 149 12.30 6.71 -0.67
C THR A 149 11.15 7.67 -0.78
N LYS A 150 11.39 8.80 -1.46
CA LYS A 150 10.29 9.70 -1.81
C LYS A 150 9.33 8.97 -2.74
N LEU A 151 8.11 8.80 -2.27
CA LEU A 151 7.05 8.30 -3.13
C LEU A 151 6.80 9.33 -4.23
N GLN A 152 7.09 8.93 -5.47
CA GLN A 152 6.71 9.71 -6.63
C GLN A 152 5.45 9.12 -7.22
N LYS A 153 4.47 9.98 -7.50
CA LYS A 153 3.29 9.55 -8.23
C LYS A 153 3.75 9.07 -9.61
N ALA A 154 3.38 7.86 -9.99
CA ALA A 154 3.56 7.40 -11.36
C ALA A 154 2.83 8.40 -12.27
N SER A 155 3.56 9.11 -13.12
CA SER A 155 2.94 10.00 -14.10
C SER A 155 2.15 9.12 -15.07
N VAL A 156 0.85 9.08 -14.91
CA VAL A 156 -0.03 8.68 -16.00
C VAL A 156 0.10 9.80 -17.03
N GLY A 157 0.52 9.45 -18.24
CA GLY A 157 0.47 10.39 -19.36
C GLY A 157 -0.90 11.05 -19.46
N ASN A 158 -0.99 12.17 -20.17
CA ASN A 158 -2.25 12.93 -20.28
C ASN A 158 -3.45 12.01 -20.40
N PRO A 159 -4.38 12.00 -19.44
CA PRO A 159 -5.55 11.17 -19.53
C PRO A 159 -6.30 11.53 -20.79
N MET A 160 -6.43 10.57 -21.70
CA MET A 160 -7.31 10.77 -22.86
C MET A 160 -8.74 10.88 -22.31
N PRO A 161 -9.51 11.89 -22.72
CA PRO A 161 -10.91 11.98 -22.32
C PRO A 161 -11.61 10.71 -22.76
N PHE A 162 -12.14 9.97 -21.79
CA PHE A 162 -12.96 8.80 -22.07
C PHE A 162 -14.24 9.31 -22.74
N ARG A 163 -14.42 9.00 -24.01
CA ARG A 163 -15.67 9.23 -24.73
C ARG A 163 -16.45 7.92 -24.73
N ILE A 164 -17.59 7.92 -24.11
CA ILE A 164 -18.60 6.88 -24.37
C ILE A 164 -19.08 7.14 -25.78
N ASP A 165 -18.55 6.40 -26.76
CA ASP A 165 -19.06 6.44 -28.11
C ASP A 165 -20.36 5.63 -28.15
N GLU A 166 -21.47 6.30 -28.34
CA GLU A 166 -22.80 5.67 -28.47
C GLU A 166 -22.95 4.88 -29.78
N THR A 167 -22.00 4.98 -30.69
CA THR A 167 -22.04 4.35 -32.03
C THR A 167 -21.37 2.97 -32.07
N GLY A 168 -21.70 2.12 -31.15
CA GLY A 168 -21.67 0.65 -31.16
C GLY A 168 -20.78 -0.09 -32.17
N THR A 169 -19.45 0.01 -32.09
CA THR A 169 -18.57 -0.93 -32.81
C THR A 169 -17.77 -1.79 -31.86
N THR A 170 -18.03 -3.08 -31.93
CA THR A 170 -17.25 -4.24 -31.41
C THR A 170 -16.52 -4.05 -30.08
N ARG A 171 -17.26 -3.75 -29.05
CA ARG A 171 -16.85 -3.88 -27.64
C ARG A 171 -16.96 -5.33 -27.22
N ALA A 172 -16.29 -5.74 -26.14
CA ALA A 172 -16.52 -7.05 -25.55
C ALA A 172 -18.03 -7.30 -25.44
N ASP A 173 -18.50 -8.37 -26.06
CA ASP A 173 -19.93 -8.66 -26.11
C ASP A 173 -20.38 -9.29 -24.80
N PHE A 174 -20.95 -8.46 -23.93
CA PHE A 174 -21.63 -8.90 -22.73
C PHE A 174 -23.15 -9.06 -22.93
N SER A 175 -23.62 -9.03 -24.18
CA SER A 175 -25.05 -9.25 -24.50
C SER A 175 -25.48 -10.64 -24.04
N GLY A 176 -26.61 -10.72 -23.38
CA GLY A 176 -27.11 -11.98 -22.82
C GLY A 176 -26.46 -12.41 -21.50
N SER A 177 -25.48 -11.69 -20.96
CA SER A 177 -24.88 -11.98 -19.67
C SER A 177 -25.80 -11.64 -18.45
N GLY A 178 -26.85 -10.85 -18.69
CA GLY A 178 -27.69 -10.29 -17.62
C GLY A 178 -27.06 -9.12 -16.88
N PHE A 179 -25.91 -8.62 -17.33
CA PHE A 179 -25.25 -7.46 -16.75
C PHE A 179 -25.87 -6.16 -17.27
N ASN A 180 -26.09 -5.19 -16.38
CA ASN A 180 -26.78 -3.94 -16.72
C ASN A 180 -25.97 -2.67 -16.44
N ASP A 181 -24.68 -2.81 -16.10
CA ASP A 181 -23.77 -1.69 -15.84
C ASP A 181 -23.39 -1.03 -17.17
N PRO A 182 -23.77 0.22 -17.45
CA PRO A 182 -23.67 0.81 -18.79
C PRO A 182 -22.23 1.03 -19.25
N GLY A 183 -21.27 1.17 -18.34
CA GLY A 183 -19.86 1.32 -18.64
C GLY A 183 -19.11 0.03 -18.89
N LEU A 184 -19.69 -1.14 -18.58
CA LEU A 184 -19.04 -2.45 -18.70
C LEU A 184 -18.46 -2.72 -20.10
N PRO A 185 -19.14 -2.41 -21.20
CA PRO A 185 -18.58 -2.65 -22.53
C PRO A 185 -17.26 -1.92 -22.83
N ASN A 186 -16.97 -0.85 -22.07
CA ASN A 186 -15.75 -0.05 -22.20
C ASN A 186 -14.60 -0.55 -21.32
N GLN A 187 -14.85 -1.52 -20.44
CA GLN A 187 -13.85 -2.11 -19.55
C GLN A 187 -13.09 -3.24 -20.26
N TRP A 188 -12.34 -2.88 -21.31
CA TRP A 188 -11.62 -3.80 -22.19
C TRP A 188 -10.68 -4.75 -21.44
N HIS A 189 -10.19 -4.35 -20.29
CA HIS A 189 -9.31 -5.17 -19.45
C HIS A 189 -10.02 -6.38 -18.83
N TYR A 190 -11.34 -6.42 -18.84
CA TYR A 190 -12.12 -7.57 -18.39
C TYR A 190 -12.28 -8.66 -19.45
N SER A 191 -12.47 -8.24 -20.69
CA SER A 191 -12.53 -9.11 -21.86
C SER A 191 -12.16 -8.30 -23.09
N ASN A 192 -11.04 -8.62 -23.71
CA ASN A 192 -10.46 -7.89 -24.83
C ASN A 192 -10.65 -8.68 -26.13
N ASN A 193 -11.50 -8.20 -27.00
CA ASN A 193 -11.73 -8.79 -28.32
C ASN A 193 -10.78 -8.29 -29.42
N GLY A 194 -9.77 -7.46 -29.03
CA GLY A 194 -8.83 -6.85 -29.98
C GLY A 194 -9.30 -5.54 -30.58
N ASP A 195 -10.34 -4.93 -30.02
CA ASP A 195 -10.81 -3.60 -30.43
C ASP A 195 -9.72 -2.55 -30.25
N LYS A 196 -9.42 -1.83 -31.32
CA LYS A 196 -8.36 -0.81 -31.35
C LYS A 196 -8.81 0.58 -30.88
N MET A 197 -10.00 0.68 -30.32
CA MET A 197 -10.55 1.94 -29.83
C MET A 197 -9.67 2.58 -28.74
N PHE A 198 -9.06 1.75 -27.88
CA PHE A 198 -8.26 2.22 -26.75
C PHE A 198 -6.76 2.25 -27.02
N ALA A 199 -6.27 1.37 -27.91
CA ALA A 199 -4.86 1.33 -28.31
C ALA A 199 -4.69 0.71 -29.69
N ALA A 200 -3.85 1.31 -30.54
CA ALA A 200 -3.60 0.82 -31.88
C ALA A 200 -3.00 -0.60 -31.92
N THR A 201 -2.37 -1.03 -30.83
CA THR A 201 -1.67 -2.32 -30.69
C THR A 201 -2.40 -3.31 -29.81
N THR A 202 -3.69 -3.09 -29.55
CA THR A 202 -4.52 -4.02 -28.76
C THR A 202 -4.53 -5.41 -29.41
N ALA A 203 -4.35 -6.45 -28.58
CA ALA A 203 -4.42 -7.85 -28.99
C ALA A 203 -5.58 -8.55 -28.28
N ALA A 204 -6.40 -9.29 -29.05
CA ALA A 204 -7.48 -10.08 -28.48
C ALA A 204 -6.95 -11.08 -27.43
N GLY A 205 -7.66 -11.21 -26.30
CA GLY A 205 -7.29 -12.08 -25.20
C GLY A 205 -6.18 -11.51 -24.29
N ALA A 206 -5.69 -10.29 -24.55
CA ALA A 206 -4.80 -9.59 -23.62
C ALA A 206 -5.64 -8.89 -22.54
N ASP A 207 -6.19 -9.65 -21.61
CA ASP A 207 -7.11 -9.23 -20.55
C ASP A 207 -6.99 -10.15 -19.32
N ILE A 208 -7.78 -9.86 -18.27
CA ILE A 208 -7.79 -10.66 -17.05
C ILE A 208 -8.85 -11.78 -17.06
N ASN A 209 -9.63 -11.90 -18.14
CA ASN A 209 -10.69 -12.90 -18.30
C ASN A 209 -11.66 -13.01 -17.10
N VAL A 210 -12.01 -11.88 -16.50
CA VAL A 210 -12.85 -11.87 -15.29
C VAL A 210 -14.27 -12.42 -15.51
N PRO A 211 -14.88 -12.40 -16.70
CA PRO A 211 -16.18 -13.03 -16.91
C PRO A 211 -16.23 -14.49 -16.49
N GLU A 212 -15.13 -15.22 -16.63
CA GLU A 212 -15.07 -16.62 -16.17
C GLU A 212 -15.05 -16.70 -14.63
N ALA A 213 -14.39 -15.76 -13.96
CA ALA A 213 -14.41 -15.68 -12.50
C ALA A 213 -15.82 -15.33 -11.96
N TRP A 214 -16.57 -14.49 -12.65
CA TRP A 214 -17.94 -14.14 -12.25
C TRP A 214 -18.93 -15.29 -12.33
N LYS A 215 -18.62 -16.36 -13.05
CA LYS A 215 -19.41 -17.61 -13.02
C LYS A 215 -19.26 -18.35 -11.69
N LEU A 216 -18.19 -18.05 -10.94
CA LEU A 216 -17.88 -18.69 -9.66
C LEU A 216 -18.29 -17.81 -8.49
N THR A 217 -18.01 -16.50 -8.55
CA THR A 217 -18.30 -15.56 -7.46
C THR A 217 -18.30 -14.11 -7.95
N GLY A 218 -19.13 -13.27 -7.34
CA GLY A 218 -19.09 -11.81 -7.49
C GLY A 218 -18.36 -11.10 -6.33
N GLY A 219 -17.79 -11.86 -5.40
CA GLY A 219 -17.21 -11.35 -4.17
C GLY A 219 -17.96 -11.85 -2.93
N SER A 220 -17.69 -11.22 -1.78
CA SER A 220 -18.40 -11.49 -0.53
C SER A 220 -18.34 -10.28 0.40
N PRO A 221 -19.44 -9.88 1.06
CA PRO A 221 -19.46 -8.76 1.99
C PRO A 221 -18.66 -9.03 3.29
N SER A 222 -18.23 -10.26 3.51
CA SER A 222 -17.33 -10.60 4.63
C SER A 222 -15.87 -10.22 4.36
N ILE A 223 -15.53 -9.90 3.10
CA ILE A 223 -14.19 -9.47 2.70
C ILE A 223 -14.17 -7.94 2.69
N ILE A 224 -13.19 -7.37 3.37
CA ILE A 224 -12.93 -5.92 3.37
C ILE A 224 -11.65 -5.68 2.58
N VAL A 225 -11.72 -4.80 1.58
CA VAL A 225 -10.56 -4.38 0.79
C VAL A 225 -10.25 -2.93 1.15
N ALA A 226 -9.08 -2.71 1.74
CA ALA A 226 -8.59 -1.36 2.02
C ALA A 226 -7.94 -0.77 0.76
N ILE A 227 -8.39 0.39 0.35
CA ILE A 227 -7.82 1.19 -0.74
C ILE A 227 -6.86 2.20 -0.10
N VAL A 228 -5.57 1.86 -0.12
CA VAL A 228 -4.51 2.73 0.41
C VAL A 228 -4.05 3.64 -0.72
N ASP A 229 -4.66 4.82 -0.79
CA ASP A 229 -4.54 5.75 -1.91
C ASP A 229 -4.79 7.21 -1.43
N GLU A 230 -5.02 8.13 -2.34
CA GLU A 230 -5.37 9.53 -2.04
C GLU A 230 -6.76 9.71 -1.39
N GLY A 231 -7.47 8.62 -1.19
CA GLY A 231 -8.82 8.55 -0.65
C GLY A 231 -9.87 8.17 -1.70
N VAL A 232 -11.01 7.74 -1.22
CA VAL A 232 -12.14 7.27 -2.05
C VAL A 232 -13.34 8.18 -1.86
N LYS A 233 -13.98 8.59 -2.94
CA LYS A 233 -15.29 9.26 -2.88
C LYS A 233 -16.35 8.25 -2.44
N TYR A 234 -16.39 7.98 -1.16
CA TYR A 234 -17.25 6.95 -0.55
C TYR A 234 -18.77 7.22 -0.74
N THR A 235 -19.15 8.45 -1.11
CA THR A 235 -20.54 8.82 -1.47
C THR A 235 -20.83 8.67 -2.97
N HIS A 236 -19.87 8.13 -3.75
CA HIS A 236 -20.07 7.93 -5.17
C HIS A 236 -21.24 6.96 -5.42
N PRO A 237 -22.21 7.26 -6.29
CA PRO A 237 -23.44 6.46 -6.45
C PRO A 237 -23.18 5.02 -6.93
N ASP A 238 -22.01 4.74 -7.46
CA ASP A 238 -21.57 3.42 -7.92
C ASP A 238 -20.63 2.71 -6.94
N LEU A 239 -20.38 3.29 -5.76
CA LEU A 239 -19.53 2.74 -4.71
C LEU A 239 -20.22 2.62 -3.36
N ALA A 240 -21.15 3.53 -3.07
CA ALA A 240 -21.68 3.76 -1.73
C ALA A 240 -22.20 2.48 -1.04
N ASP A 241 -22.90 1.63 -1.78
CA ASP A 241 -23.48 0.39 -1.22
C ASP A 241 -22.44 -0.68 -0.91
N ASN A 242 -21.26 -0.60 -1.53
CA ASN A 242 -20.11 -1.48 -1.26
C ASN A 242 -19.11 -0.87 -0.28
N MET A 243 -19.35 0.32 0.26
CA MET A 243 -18.48 0.86 1.29
C MET A 243 -18.61 0.07 2.62
N TRP A 244 -17.48 -0.11 3.25
CA TRP A 244 -17.40 -0.71 4.58
C TRP A 244 -18.09 0.20 5.61
N VAL A 245 -18.80 -0.40 6.54
CA VAL A 245 -19.41 0.32 7.68
C VAL A 245 -18.54 0.09 8.90
N ASN A 246 -17.98 1.17 9.45
CA ASN A 246 -17.16 1.09 10.63
C ASN A 246 -18.02 0.65 11.84
N PRO A 247 -17.65 -0.46 12.52
CA PRO A 247 -18.42 -0.96 13.65
C PRO A 247 -18.35 -0.08 14.91
N ASP A 248 -17.49 0.95 14.91
CA ASP A 248 -17.40 1.93 16.01
C ASP A 248 -18.59 2.91 16.06
N GLY A 249 -19.48 2.85 15.08
CA GLY A 249 -20.64 3.72 14.97
C GLY A 249 -20.34 5.12 14.40
N SER A 250 -19.12 5.41 14.00
CA SER A 250 -18.74 6.71 13.42
C SER A 250 -19.36 6.94 12.04
N GLY A 251 -19.72 5.87 11.33
CA GLY A 251 -20.16 5.92 9.93
C GLY A 251 -19.06 6.30 8.95
N VAL A 252 -17.81 6.45 9.38
CA VAL A 252 -16.67 6.79 8.53
C VAL A 252 -16.07 5.51 7.94
N PRO A 253 -16.05 5.35 6.60
CA PRO A 253 -15.63 4.10 5.98
C PRO A 253 -14.12 4.00 5.77
N GLY A 254 -13.30 4.53 6.66
CA GLY A 254 -11.85 4.50 6.52
C GLY A 254 -11.10 5.40 7.47
N TYR A 255 -9.84 5.71 7.12
CA TYR A 255 -8.96 6.52 7.96
C TYR A 255 -7.93 7.30 7.12
N ASN A 256 -7.70 8.56 7.46
CA ASN A 256 -6.70 9.42 6.82
C ASN A 256 -5.39 9.38 7.61
N PHE A 257 -4.44 8.57 7.15
CA PHE A 257 -3.13 8.43 7.78
C PHE A 257 -2.24 9.67 7.60
N ALA A 258 -2.43 10.43 6.52
CA ALA A 258 -1.63 11.65 6.29
C ALA A 258 -1.92 12.75 7.32
N THR A 259 -3.15 12.82 7.80
CA THR A 259 -3.58 13.80 8.82
C THR A 259 -3.86 13.18 10.18
N ASN A 260 -3.66 11.85 10.31
CA ASN A 260 -3.96 11.06 11.50
C ASN A 260 -5.39 11.34 12.03
N SER A 261 -6.39 11.21 11.17
CA SER A 261 -7.77 11.57 11.48
C SER A 261 -8.81 10.75 10.71
N THR A 262 -10.07 10.85 11.14
CA THR A 262 -11.21 10.26 10.44
C THR A 262 -11.77 11.18 9.33
N LYS A 263 -11.15 12.34 9.10
CA LYS A 263 -11.55 13.25 8.02
C LYS A 263 -11.02 12.73 6.68
N LEU A 264 -11.84 12.00 5.95
CA LEU A 264 -11.49 11.48 4.63
C LEU A 264 -11.55 12.59 3.57
N THR A 265 -10.61 12.53 2.64
CA THR A 265 -10.56 13.33 1.41
C THR A 265 -10.50 12.39 0.22
N TRP A 266 -10.95 12.82 -0.95
CA TRP A 266 -10.98 11.98 -2.17
C TRP A 266 -10.63 12.75 -3.44
N SER A 267 -10.29 14.02 -3.30
CA SER A 267 -9.88 14.87 -4.41
C SER A 267 -8.71 15.70 -3.93
N VAL A 268 -7.59 15.58 -4.62
CA VAL A 268 -6.37 16.33 -4.35
C VAL A 268 -6.06 17.14 -5.59
N SER A 269 -6.00 18.47 -5.44
CA SER A 269 -5.62 19.35 -6.53
C SER A 269 -4.15 19.19 -6.88
N HIS A 270 -3.86 18.90 -8.13
CA HIS A 270 -2.53 18.77 -8.65
C HIS A 270 -2.08 20.04 -9.36
N TYR A 271 -0.80 20.33 -9.22
CA TYR A 271 -0.14 21.45 -9.87
C TYR A 271 1.11 20.93 -10.59
N ASP A 272 1.36 21.41 -11.81
CA ASP A 272 2.56 21.08 -12.55
C ASP A 272 3.83 21.68 -11.88
N ASN A 273 5.00 21.35 -12.41
CA ASN A 273 6.27 21.84 -11.90
C ASN A 273 6.48 23.38 -12.06
N LYS A 274 5.53 24.07 -12.72
CA LYS A 274 5.47 25.54 -12.86
C LYS A 274 4.40 26.15 -11.94
N GLY A 275 3.76 25.34 -11.08
CA GLY A 275 2.69 25.78 -10.18
C GLY A 275 1.35 26.03 -10.85
N LYS A 276 1.15 25.60 -12.09
CA LYS A 276 -0.14 25.70 -12.78
C LYS A 276 -1.03 24.51 -12.38
N TYR A 277 -2.30 24.79 -12.06
CA TYR A 277 -3.29 23.77 -11.77
C TYR A 277 -3.43 22.76 -12.93
N ASP A 278 -3.29 21.48 -12.64
CA ASP A 278 -3.29 20.36 -13.59
C ASP A 278 -4.42 19.34 -13.32
N GLY A 279 -5.44 19.76 -12.62
CA GLY A 279 -6.62 18.95 -12.32
C GLY A 279 -6.67 18.40 -10.90
N ASP A 280 -7.76 17.69 -10.60
CA ASP A 280 -7.96 17.00 -9.33
C ASP A 280 -7.78 15.50 -9.52
N SER A 281 -7.13 14.84 -8.58
CA SER A 281 -7.00 13.40 -8.59
C SER A 281 -8.28 12.75 -8.08
N GLY A 282 -8.79 11.81 -8.84
CA GLY A 282 -9.80 10.84 -8.38
C GLY A 282 -9.25 9.41 -8.38
N HIS A 283 -7.93 9.27 -8.30
CA HIS A 283 -7.24 8.00 -8.50
C HIS A 283 -7.76 6.91 -7.55
N GLY A 284 -7.80 7.15 -6.23
CA GLY A 284 -8.30 6.17 -5.28
C GLY A 284 -9.78 5.81 -5.48
N THR A 285 -10.60 6.75 -5.97
CA THR A 285 -11.99 6.47 -6.37
C THR A 285 -12.05 5.54 -7.57
N HIS A 286 -11.18 5.75 -8.57
CA HIS A 286 -11.10 4.87 -9.74
C HIS A 286 -10.60 3.47 -9.36
N VAL A 287 -9.58 3.38 -8.52
CA VAL A 287 -9.07 2.10 -7.97
C VAL A 287 -10.17 1.35 -7.23
N ALA A 288 -10.91 2.04 -6.35
CA ALA A 288 -12.06 1.47 -5.64
C ALA A 288 -13.13 0.95 -6.62
N GLY A 289 -13.42 1.69 -7.69
CA GLY A 289 -14.34 1.27 -8.74
C GLY A 289 -13.91 0.01 -9.45
N THR A 290 -12.63 -0.11 -9.78
CA THR A 290 -12.07 -1.32 -10.38
C THR A 290 -12.22 -2.53 -9.45
N VAL A 291 -12.02 -2.36 -8.16
CA VAL A 291 -12.18 -3.43 -7.17
C VAL A 291 -13.65 -3.82 -7.02
N ALA A 292 -14.53 -2.85 -6.73
CA ALA A 292 -15.89 -3.15 -6.32
C ALA A 292 -16.90 -2.03 -6.58
N ALA A 293 -16.90 -1.41 -7.78
CA ALA A 293 -18.10 -0.71 -8.22
C ALA A 293 -19.29 -1.66 -8.09
N VAL A 294 -20.46 -1.13 -7.70
CA VAL A 294 -21.65 -1.95 -7.39
C VAL A 294 -22.18 -2.56 -8.67
N ASN A 295 -22.06 -3.86 -8.80
CA ASN A 295 -22.47 -4.58 -10.00
C ASN A 295 -24.00 -4.65 -10.16
N ASN A 296 -24.47 -4.60 -11.39
CA ASN A 296 -25.90 -4.72 -11.75
C ASN A 296 -26.82 -3.69 -11.07
N ASN A 297 -26.32 -2.49 -10.83
CA ASN A 297 -27.10 -1.40 -10.28
C ASN A 297 -27.64 -0.43 -11.35
N GLY A 298 -27.37 -0.70 -12.64
CA GLY A 298 -27.77 0.13 -13.79
C GLY A 298 -27.02 1.46 -13.88
N LYS A 299 -25.85 1.58 -13.23
CA LYS A 299 -25.04 2.79 -13.18
C LYS A 299 -23.59 2.47 -13.50
N GLY A 300 -22.83 3.49 -13.92
CA GLY A 300 -21.38 3.51 -14.02
C GLY A 300 -20.75 2.28 -14.64
N VAL A 301 -19.87 1.64 -13.89
CA VAL A 301 -19.01 0.55 -14.32
C VAL A 301 -19.23 -0.70 -13.46
N ARG A 302 -18.59 -1.80 -13.85
CA ARG A 302 -18.62 -3.04 -13.09
C ARG A 302 -17.30 -3.21 -12.33
N GLY A 303 -17.37 -3.55 -11.04
CA GLY A 303 -16.20 -3.92 -10.24
C GLY A 303 -15.87 -5.41 -10.38
N VAL A 304 -14.60 -5.79 -10.25
CA VAL A 304 -14.16 -7.21 -10.27
C VAL A 304 -14.91 -8.02 -9.21
N ALA A 305 -15.08 -7.45 -8.02
CA ALA A 305 -15.74 -8.08 -6.87
C ALA A 305 -16.93 -7.25 -6.34
N GLY A 306 -17.63 -6.55 -7.24
CA GLY A 306 -18.73 -5.64 -6.93
C GLY A 306 -20.07 -6.32 -6.59
N GLY A 307 -20.10 -7.64 -6.53
CA GLY A 307 -21.28 -8.44 -6.22
C GLY A 307 -22.04 -8.94 -7.45
N THR A 308 -23.24 -9.46 -7.20
CA THR A 308 -24.14 -9.97 -8.25
C THR A 308 -25.33 -9.04 -8.53
N GLY A 309 -25.43 -7.93 -7.80
CA GLY A 309 -26.58 -7.02 -7.78
C GLY A 309 -27.46 -7.18 -6.55
N SER A 310 -27.04 -8.02 -5.59
CA SER A 310 -27.75 -8.28 -4.34
C SER A 310 -27.06 -7.70 -3.11
N ASN A 311 -26.25 -6.68 -3.27
CA ASN A 311 -25.44 -6.05 -2.21
C ASN A 311 -24.40 -7.02 -1.58
N ASP A 312 -23.98 -8.00 -2.34
CA ASP A 312 -23.14 -9.13 -1.94
C ASP A 312 -21.67 -8.99 -2.39
N GLY A 313 -21.27 -7.82 -2.86
CA GLY A 313 -19.89 -7.49 -3.19
C GLY A 313 -18.98 -7.36 -1.95
N VAL A 314 -17.66 -7.32 -2.19
CA VAL A 314 -16.70 -7.00 -1.13
C VAL A 314 -16.93 -5.60 -0.58
N LYS A 315 -16.49 -5.34 0.64
CA LYS A 315 -16.62 -4.02 1.26
C LYS A 315 -15.33 -3.23 1.11
N LEU A 316 -15.45 -1.97 0.68
CA LEU A 316 -14.34 -1.04 0.44
C LEU A 316 -14.09 -0.18 1.67
N MET A 317 -12.83 -0.07 2.07
CA MET A 317 -12.37 0.84 3.12
C MET A 317 -11.44 1.89 2.48
N SER A 318 -11.69 3.17 2.74
CA SER A 318 -10.90 4.30 2.22
C SER A 318 -9.70 4.63 3.11
#